data_60be82c70f34e64e26c5b5c84ec8855f
#
_entry.id   60be82c70f34e64e26c5b5c84ec8855f
#
_cell.length_a   1.000
_cell.length_b   1.000
_cell.length_c   1.000
_cell.angle_alpha   90.00
_cell.angle_beta   90.00
_cell.angle_gamma   90.00
#
_symmetry.space_group_name_H-M   'P 1'
#
loop_
_entity.id
_entity.type
_entity.pdbx_description
1 polymer ?
#
loop_
_entity_poly.entity_id
_entity_poly.type
_entity_poly.pdbx_seq_one_letter_code
_entity_poly.pdbx_strand_id
1 'polypeptide(L)'
;MIKDFVKDRVYIFIDAANILYSQQTLGWRVDYKKLKQYFEKECDLKAIYFYTGRVGENDKQNSFIQKLERFGYIVKAKEVKRIKISKDVYEWKGNLDVELTIDVLANLANFDTLILMSGDSDFAALLDTAKAHKKRVLVISTKGHVSKELLDRAKYINLSKIKEFIVFGK
;
A
#
# COMPACT_ATOMS: atom_id res chain seq x y z
N MET A 1 10.48 -3.98 15.56
CA MET A 1 9.33 -3.05 15.71
C MET A 1 8.07 -3.64 15.07
N ILE A 2 8.07 -3.96 13.76
CA ILE A 2 6.88 -4.58 13.10
C ILE A 2 6.60 -5.96 13.65
N LYS A 3 7.61 -6.78 13.86
CA LYS A 3 7.52 -8.12 14.44
C LYS A 3 6.71 -8.22 15.74
N ASP A 4 6.62 -7.14 16.50
CA ASP A 4 5.85 -7.12 17.75
C ASP A 4 4.33 -7.07 17.52
N PHE A 5 3.92 -6.73 16.29
CA PHE A 5 2.51 -6.51 15.91
C PHE A 5 1.98 -7.48 14.85
N VAL A 6 2.85 -8.27 14.25
CA VAL A 6 2.48 -9.25 13.22
C VAL A 6 2.54 -10.67 13.77
N LYS A 7 1.78 -11.56 13.15
CA LYS A 7 1.82 -13.00 13.44
C LYS A 7 1.79 -13.79 12.14
N ASP A 8 2.51 -14.90 12.17
CA ASP A 8 2.48 -15.92 11.13
C ASP A 8 2.60 -15.35 9.72
N ARG A 9 1.82 -15.82 8.77
CA ARG A 9 1.88 -15.43 7.36
C ARG A 9 1.40 -14.00 7.16
N VAL A 10 2.27 -13.15 6.63
CA VAL A 10 2.00 -11.73 6.42
C VAL A 10 1.81 -11.44 4.92
N TYR A 11 0.71 -10.78 4.59
CA TYR A 11 0.49 -10.16 3.29
C TYR A 11 0.46 -8.65 3.43
N ILE A 12 1.10 -7.97 2.49
CA ILE A 12 1.19 -6.51 2.45
C ILE A 12 0.50 -6.00 1.18
N PHE A 13 -0.35 -5.00 1.34
CA PHE A 13 -1.06 -4.34 0.24
C PHE A 13 -0.73 -2.85 0.26
N ILE A 14 -0.11 -2.37 -0.83
CA ILE A 14 0.38 -1.00 -0.93
C ILE A 14 -0.46 -0.22 -1.93
N ASP A 15 -1.14 0.80 -1.44
CA ASP A 15 -1.74 1.85 -2.24
C ASP A 15 -0.66 2.85 -2.64
N ALA A 16 -0.21 2.78 -3.90
CA ALA A 16 0.87 3.60 -4.39
C ALA A 16 0.56 5.09 -4.37
N ALA A 17 -0.69 5.48 -4.63
CA ALA A 17 -1.10 6.89 -4.63
C ALA A 17 -0.94 7.50 -3.24
N ASN A 18 -1.39 6.81 -2.19
CA ASN A 18 -1.25 7.26 -0.81
C ASN A 18 0.22 7.37 -0.38
N ILE A 19 1.05 6.36 -0.73
CA ILE A 19 2.48 6.39 -0.41
C ILE A 19 3.22 7.48 -1.19
N LEU A 20 2.89 7.69 -2.47
CA LEU A 20 3.49 8.75 -3.28
C LEU A 20 3.17 10.14 -2.71
N TYR A 21 1.91 10.37 -2.31
CA TYR A 21 1.49 11.61 -1.66
C TYR A 21 2.21 11.80 -0.31
N SER A 22 2.35 10.73 0.47
CA SER A 22 3.13 10.73 1.71
C SER A 22 4.60 11.14 1.48
N GLN A 23 5.24 10.62 0.42
CA GLN A 23 6.63 10.97 0.09
C GLN A 23 6.83 12.46 -0.23
N GLN A 24 5.85 13.10 -0.89
CA GLN A 24 5.88 14.54 -1.18
C GLN A 24 5.89 15.35 0.11
N THR A 25 5.05 14.99 1.09
CA THR A 25 4.99 15.66 2.39
C THR A 25 6.23 15.39 3.24
N LEU A 26 6.76 14.17 3.19
CA LEU A 26 7.91 13.76 4.01
C LEU A 26 9.26 14.28 3.48
N GLY A 27 9.34 14.67 2.21
CA GLY A 27 10.56 15.15 1.56
C GLY A 27 11.64 14.07 1.35
N TRP A 28 11.26 12.78 1.38
CA TRP A 28 12.13 11.66 1.06
C TRP A 28 11.37 10.55 0.32
N ARG A 29 12.11 9.72 -0.40
CA ARG A 29 11.54 8.65 -1.22
C ARG A 29 11.76 7.28 -0.60
N VAL A 30 10.79 6.40 -0.79
CA VAL A 30 10.88 4.98 -0.41
C VAL A 30 11.72 4.23 -1.46
N ASP A 31 12.71 3.50 -0.99
CA ASP A 31 13.37 2.46 -1.77
C ASP A 31 12.59 1.15 -1.61
N TYR A 32 11.86 0.75 -2.64
CA TYR A 32 10.99 -0.42 -2.57
C TYR A 32 11.76 -1.74 -2.47
N LYS A 33 13.03 -1.81 -2.94
CA LYS A 33 13.87 -2.98 -2.69
C LYS A 33 14.19 -3.10 -1.20
N LYS A 34 14.63 -2.00 -0.58
CA LYS A 34 14.90 -1.95 0.87
C LYS A 34 13.63 -2.18 1.70
N LEU A 35 12.49 -1.64 1.26
CA LEU A 35 11.19 -1.85 1.92
C LEU A 35 10.84 -3.34 2.00
N LYS A 36 10.94 -4.05 0.89
CA LYS A 36 10.68 -5.50 0.86
C LYS A 36 11.67 -6.25 1.75
N GLN A 37 12.95 -5.97 1.64
CA GLN A 37 14.00 -6.58 2.47
C GLN A 37 13.79 -6.32 3.97
N TYR A 38 13.31 -5.13 4.33
CA TYR A 38 12.96 -4.81 5.70
C TYR A 38 11.82 -5.71 6.20
N PHE A 39 10.75 -5.87 5.43
CA PHE A 39 9.63 -6.74 5.83
C PHE A 39 10.04 -8.22 5.88
N GLU A 40 10.87 -8.70 4.95
CA GLU A 40 11.39 -10.08 4.97
C GLU A 40 12.21 -10.39 6.22
N LYS A 41 12.83 -9.37 6.83
CA LYS A 41 13.57 -9.51 8.11
C LYS A 41 12.67 -9.41 9.34
N GLU A 42 11.59 -8.63 9.25
CA GLU A 42 10.72 -8.32 10.38
C GLU A 42 9.55 -9.30 10.54
N CYS A 43 9.17 -10.04 9.48
CA CYS A 43 8.01 -10.94 9.52
C CYS A 43 8.11 -12.06 8.48
N ASP A 44 7.23 -13.06 8.60
CA ASP A 44 7.07 -14.13 7.60
C ASP A 44 6.27 -13.59 6.39
N LEU A 45 6.94 -12.77 5.57
CA LEU A 45 6.36 -12.15 4.40
C LEU A 45 6.07 -13.19 3.30
N LYS A 46 4.80 -13.44 3.00
CA LYS A 46 4.37 -14.37 1.94
C LYS A 46 4.06 -13.68 0.63
N ALA A 47 3.48 -12.48 0.67
CA ALA A 47 3.20 -11.69 -0.53
C ALA A 47 3.22 -10.20 -0.24
N ILE A 48 3.61 -9.42 -1.24
CA ILE A 48 3.56 -7.96 -1.22
C ILE A 48 2.97 -7.46 -2.54
N TYR A 49 1.82 -6.81 -2.44
CA TYR A 49 1.07 -6.26 -3.57
C TYR A 49 1.30 -4.76 -3.69
N PHE A 50 1.34 -4.28 -4.92
CA PHE A 50 1.52 -2.87 -5.22
C PHE A 50 0.48 -2.42 -6.25
N TYR A 51 -0.40 -1.51 -5.85
CA TYR A 51 -1.51 -1.00 -6.67
C TYR A 51 -1.19 0.39 -7.19
N THR A 52 -1.13 0.57 -8.50
CA THR A 52 -0.78 1.85 -9.11
C THR A 52 -1.63 2.17 -10.32
N GLY A 53 -2.05 3.43 -10.46
CA GLY A 53 -2.57 3.95 -11.71
C GLY A 53 -1.46 4.07 -12.75
N ARG A 54 -1.78 3.83 -14.03
CA ARG A 54 -0.88 4.03 -15.16
C ARG A 54 -1.46 5.09 -16.09
N VAL A 55 -0.66 6.08 -16.46
CA VAL A 55 -1.06 7.17 -17.36
C VAL A 55 -0.46 6.94 -18.73
N GLY A 56 -1.29 6.44 -19.67
CA GLY A 56 -0.90 6.20 -21.06
C GLY A 56 0.36 5.36 -21.24
N GLU A 57 1.02 5.49 -22.37
CA GLU A 57 2.34 4.89 -22.62
C GLU A 57 3.43 5.76 -21.98
N ASN A 58 3.95 5.32 -20.85
CA ASN A 58 4.99 5.99 -20.09
C ASN A 58 6.14 5.02 -19.78
N ASP A 59 7.22 5.11 -20.55
CA ASP A 59 8.37 4.19 -20.41
C ASP A 59 9.00 4.23 -19.02
N LYS A 60 9.03 5.37 -18.35
CA LYS A 60 9.58 5.48 -16.99
C LYS A 60 8.70 4.71 -16.00
N GLN A 61 7.39 4.82 -16.15
CA GLN A 61 6.44 4.09 -15.30
C GLN A 61 6.47 2.60 -15.59
N ASN A 62 6.54 2.19 -16.86
CA ASN A 62 6.67 0.80 -17.25
C ASN A 62 7.97 0.19 -16.71
N SER A 63 9.09 0.90 -16.84
CA SER A 63 10.39 0.47 -16.29
C SER A 63 10.35 0.35 -14.76
N PHE A 64 9.64 1.24 -14.07
CA PHE A 64 9.45 1.18 -12.63
C PHE A 64 8.63 -0.05 -12.22
N ILE A 65 7.52 -0.33 -12.91
CA ILE A 65 6.69 -1.52 -12.69
C ILE A 65 7.53 -2.80 -12.85
N GLN A 66 8.25 -2.94 -13.97
CA GLN A 66 9.12 -4.08 -14.22
C GLN A 66 10.18 -4.25 -13.13
N LYS A 67 10.71 -3.14 -12.61
CA LYS A 67 11.68 -3.16 -11.51
C LYS A 67 11.06 -3.68 -10.21
N LEU A 68 9.83 -3.28 -9.89
CA LEU A 68 9.09 -3.80 -8.74
C LEU A 68 8.84 -5.31 -8.87
N GLU A 69 8.40 -5.76 -10.04
CA GLU A 69 8.18 -7.19 -10.31
C GLU A 69 9.47 -8.01 -10.13
N ARG A 70 10.62 -7.50 -10.61
CA ARG A 70 11.94 -8.13 -10.37
C ARG A 70 12.31 -8.17 -8.88
N PHE A 71 11.83 -7.24 -8.08
CA PHE A 71 12.00 -7.28 -6.62
C PHE A 71 11.02 -8.25 -5.94
N GLY A 72 10.10 -8.86 -6.72
CA GLY A 72 9.13 -9.83 -6.21
C GLY A 72 7.85 -9.20 -5.66
N TYR A 73 7.49 -7.99 -6.11
CA TYR A 73 6.16 -7.41 -5.90
C TYR A 73 5.16 -8.00 -6.89
N ILE A 74 3.94 -8.20 -6.44
CA ILE A 74 2.79 -8.48 -7.31
C ILE A 74 2.18 -7.13 -7.67
N VAL A 75 2.45 -6.65 -8.88
CA VAL A 75 2.00 -5.31 -9.30
C VAL A 75 0.66 -5.41 -10.01
N LYS A 76 -0.29 -4.61 -9.56
CA LYS A 76 -1.60 -4.38 -10.21
C LYS A 76 -1.61 -2.95 -10.72
N ALA A 77 -1.65 -2.80 -12.03
CA ALA A 77 -1.69 -1.51 -12.69
C ALA A 77 -2.99 -1.34 -13.48
N LYS A 78 -3.63 -0.20 -13.36
CA LYS A 78 -4.87 0.15 -14.07
C LYS A 78 -4.66 1.45 -14.82
N GLU A 79 -5.12 1.52 -16.06
CA GLU A 79 -5.05 2.75 -16.83
C GLU A 79 -5.91 3.84 -16.19
N VAL A 80 -5.29 4.99 -15.93
CA VAL A 80 -5.94 6.17 -15.39
C VAL A 80 -6.61 6.91 -16.54
N LYS A 81 -7.93 7.08 -16.45
CA LYS A 81 -8.72 7.79 -17.45
C LYS A 81 -8.95 9.23 -17.03
N ARG A 82 -8.75 10.13 -17.97
CA ARG A 82 -9.15 11.53 -17.82
C ARG A 82 -10.62 11.65 -18.20
N ILE A 83 -11.47 11.97 -17.24
CA ILE A 83 -12.90 12.11 -17.44
C ILE A 83 -13.25 13.61 -17.42
N LYS A 84 -13.95 14.08 -18.44
CA LYS A 84 -14.48 15.44 -18.49
C LYS A 84 -15.73 15.51 -17.61
N ILE A 85 -15.71 16.36 -16.59
CA ILE A 85 -16.85 16.56 -15.68
C ILE A 85 -17.73 17.73 -16.16
N SER A 86 -17.10 18.80 -16.65
CA SER A 86 -17.79 19.97 -17.20
C SER A 86 -16.92 20.69 -18.23
N LYS A 87 -17.38 21.81 -18.77
CA LYS A 87 -16.60 22.63 -19.70
C LYS A 87 -15.28 23.02 -19.00
N ASP A 88 -14.15 22.53 -19.56
CA ASP A 88 -12.78 22.79 -19.10
C ASP A 88 -12.40 22.19 -17.71
N VAL A 89 -13.25 21.35 -17.09
CA VAL A 89 -12.95 20.64 -15.85
C VAL A 89 -12.81 19.14 -16.12
N TYR A 90 -11.67 18.58 -15.72
CA TYR A 90 -11.35 17.18 -15.90
C TYR A 90 -10.94 16.55 -14.56
N GLU A 91 -11.37 15.31 -14.36
CA GLU A 91 -10.95 14.49 -13.22
C GLU A 91 -10.18 13.26 -13.71
N TRP A 92 -9.14 12.86 -12.97
CA TRP A 92 -8.42 11.64 -13.23
C TRP A 92 -9.05 10.51 -12.42
N LYS A 93 -9.61 9.51 -13.10
CA LYS A 93 -10.11 8.27 -12.46
C LYS A 93 -9.19 7.10 -12.71
N GLY A 94 -8.74 6.49 -11.62
CA GLY A 94 -7.82 5.35 -11.72
C GLY A 94 -7.36 4.84 -10.37
N ASN A 95 -8.16 5.06 -9.31
CA ASN A 95 -7.88 4.39 -8.04
C ASN A 95 -8.12 2.88 -8.18
N LEU A 96 -7.40 2.11 -7.39
CA LEU A 96 -7.48 0.65 -7.38
C LEU A 96 -8.00 0.12 -6.03
N ASP A 97 -8.77 0.90 -5.30
CA ASP A 97 -9.27 0.53 -3.98
C ASP A 97 -10.18 -0.69 -4.04
N VAL A 98 -10.97 -0.79 -5.12
CA VAL A 98 -11.83 -1.96 -5.37
C VAL A 98 -10.98 -3.18 -5.66
N GLU A 99 -10.00 -3.09 -6.56
CA GLU A 99 -9.09 -4.18 -6.91
C GLU A 99 -8.29 -4.64 -5.70
N LEU A 100 -7.75 -3.71 -4.90
CA LEU A 100 -7.05 -4.01 -3.65
C LEU A 100 -7.99 -4.73 -2.67
N THR A 101 -9.19 -4.23 -2.47
CA THR A 101 -10.18 -4.84 -1.58
C THR A 101 -10.53 -6.26 -2.01
N ILE A 102 -10.78 -6.48 -3.30
CA ILE A 102 -11.08 -7.81 -3.86
C ILE A 102 -9.91 -8.76 -3.62
N ASP A 103 -8.68 -8.34 -3.91
CA ASP A 103 -7.49 -9.17 -3.73
C ASP A 103 -7.26 -9.53 -2.25
N VAL A 104 -7.50 -8.62 -1.31
CA VAL A 104 -7.44 -8.93 0.14
C VAL A 104 -8.47 -10.01 0.49
N LEU A 105 -9.73 -9.83 0.07
CA LEU A 105 -10.81 -10.76 0.38
C LEU A 105 -10.58 -12.14 -0.24
N ALA A 106 -10.12 -12.19 -1.49
CA ALA A 106 -9.81 -13.44 -2.18
C ALA A 106 -8.65 -14.21 -1.53
N ASN A 107 -7.77 -13.52 -0.79
CA ASN A 107 -6.60 -14.11 -0.14
C ASN A 107 -6.76 -14.33 1.36
N LEU A 108 -7.93 -14.13 1.94
CA LEU A 108 -8.15 -14.27 3.40
C LEU A 108 -7.66 -15.60 3.99
N ALA A 109 -7.72 -16.69 3.24
CA ALA A 109 -7.22 -18.00 3.69
C ALA A 109 -5.67 -18.12 3.67
N ASN A 110 -4.99 -17.24 2.96
CA ASN A 110 -3.56 -17.34 2.67
C ASN A 110 -2.66 -16.56 3.63
N PHE A 111 -3.22 -15.67 4.45
CA PHE A 111 -2.48 -14.88 5.43
C PHE A 111 -3.18 -14.87 6.80
N ASP A 112 -2.42 -14.51 7.82
CA ASP A 112 -2.87 -14.36 9.20
C ASP A 112 -2.80 -12.90 9.64
N THR A 113 -1.89 -12.12 9.05
CA THR A 113 -1.75 -10.68 9.26
C THR A 113 -1.84 -9.94 7.93
N LEU A 114 -2.74 -8.95 7.89
CA LEU A 114 -2.86 -7.95 6.83
C LEU A 114 -2.07 -6.70 7.22
N ILE A 115 -1.13 -6.27 6.40
CA ILE A 115 -0.54 -4.93 6.47
C ILE A 115 -1.09 -4.11 5.30
N LEU A 116 -1.82 -3.07 5.61
CA LEU A 116 -2.30 -2.09 4.65
C LEU A 116 -1.39 -0.85 4.69
N MET A 117 -0.76 -0.53 3.56
CA MET A 117 0.01 0.70 3.40
C MET A 117 -0.84 1.72 2.65
N SER A 118 -1.76 2.32 3.36
CA SER A 118 -2.64 3.43 2.95
C SER A 118 -3.16 4.17 4.18
N GLY A 119 -3.63 5.40 3.98
CA GLY A 119 -4.33 6.18 5.01
C GLY A 119 -5.79 6.45 4.66
N ASP A 120 -6.30 5.88 3.58
CA ASP A 120 -7.62 6.18 3.06
C ASP A 120 -8.73 5.54 3.89
N SER A 121 -9.71 6.37 4.27
CA SER A 121 -10.90 5.96 5.04
C SER A 121 -11.75 4.90 4.33
N ASP A 122 -11.71 4.84 3.00
CA ASP A 122 -12.51 3.90 2.20
C ASP A 122 -12.16 2.44 2.52
N PHE A 123 -10.96 2.18 3.05
CA PHE A 123 -10.56 0.85 3.51
C PHE A 123 -11.07 0.47 4.91
N ALA A 124 -11.83 1.33 5.60
CA ALA A 124 -12.33 1.02 6.94
C ALA A 124 -13.16 -0.26 6.99
N ALA A 125 -14.09 -0.44 6.04
CA ALA A 125 -14.91 -1.64 5.92
C ALA A 125 -14.09 -2.91 5.62
N LEU A 126 -13.00 -2.78 4.83
CA LEU A 126 -12.08 -3.88 4.56
C LEU A 126 -11.37 -4.35 5.84
N LEU A 127 -10.91 -3.42 6.68
CA LEU A 127 -10.28 -3.76 7.96
C LEU A 127 -11.26 -4.45 8.92
N ASP A 128 -12.50 -3.98 9.00
CA ASP A 128 -13.55 -4.62 9.81
C ASP A 128 -13.81 -6.05 9.31
N THR A 129 -13.92 -6.25 8.01
CA THR A 129 -14.11 -7.57 7.39
C THR A 129 -12.93 -8.50 7.68
N ALA A 130 -11.69 -8.04 7.50
CA ALA A 130 -10.51 -8.85 7.81
C ALA A 130 -10.47 -9.27 9.29
N LYS A 131 -10.81 -8.36 10.21
CA LYS A 131 -10.92 -8.67 11.66
C LYS A 131 -12.03 -9.67 11.96
N ALA A 132 -13.19 -9.56 11.30
CA ALA A 132 -14.28 -10.53 11.44
C ALA A 132 -13.83 -11.94 11.02
N HIS A 133 -12.90 -12.04 10.06
CA HIS A 133 -12.24 -13.29 9.66
C HIS A 133 -11.01 -13.63 10.52
N LYS A 134 -10.93 -13.05 11.73
CA LYS A 134 -9.85 -13.30 12.73
C LYS A 134 -8.44 -12.94 12.23
N LYS A 135 -8.33 -12.05 11.23
CA LYS A 135 -7.05 -11.55 10.76
C LYS A 135 -6.56 -10.42 11.65
N ARG A 136 -5.26 -10.41 11.90
CA ARG A 136 -4.61 -9.25 12.49
C ARG A 136 -4.44 -8.18 11.43
N VAL A 137 -4.71 -6.92 11.78
CA VAL A 137 -4.63 -5.80 10.85
C VAL A 137 -3.67 -4.74 11.36
N LEU A 138 -2.80 -4.27 10.47
CA LEU A 138 -1.82 -3.24 10.72
C LEU A 138 -1.88 -2.21 9.59
N VAL A 139 -1.94 -0.93 9.93
CA VAL A 139 -1.89 0.17 8.97
C VAL A 139 -0.55 0.88 9.06
N ILE A 140 0.09 1.08 7.91
CA ILE A 140 1.30 1.89 7.78
C ILE A 140 1.00 3.06 6.85
N SER A 141 1.11 4.26 7.37
CA SER A 141 0.91 5.50 6.62
C SER A 141 1.69 6.65 7.27
N THR A 142 1.55 7.85 6.74
CA THR A 142 2.21 9.04 7.29
C THR A 142 1.28 9.78 8.24
N LYS A 143 1.83 10.34 9.31
CA LYS A 143 1.08 11.21 10.21
C LYS A 143 0.47 12.39 9.42
N GLY A 144 -0.82 12.61 9.58
CA GLY A 144 -1.59 13.61 8.83
C GLY A 144 -2.18 13.10 7.51
N HIS A 145 -1.84 11.88 7.07
CA HIS A 145 -2.36 11.23 5.86
C HIS A 145 -3.12 9.93 6.18
N VAL A 146 -3.33 9.64 7.43
CA VAL A 146 -4.13 8.50 7.88
C VAL A 146 -5.43 9.01 8.49
N SER A 147 -6.54 8.42 8.05
CA SER A 147 -7.87 8.77 8.53
C SER A 147 -8.11 8.25 9.95
N LYS A 148 -9.01 8.92 10.66
CA LYS A 148 -9.42 8.51 12.00
C LYS A 148 -10.07 7.12 11.97
N GLU A 149 -10.85 6.85 10.93
CA GLU A 149 -11.55 5.57 10.73
C GLU A 149 -10.59 4.38 10.74
N LEU A 150 -9.40 4.54 10.14
CA LEU A 150 -8.37 3.49 10.16
C LEU A 150 -7.64 3.41 11.51
N LEU A 151 -7.37 4.56 12.15
CA LEU A 151 -6.74 4.62 13.48
C LEU A 151 -7.57 3.92 14.55
N ASP A 152 -8.91 4.03 14.46
CA ASP A 152 -9.84 3.42 15.41
C ASP A 152 -9.94 1.88 15.22
N ARG A 153 -9.51 1.35 14.08
CA ARG A 153 -9.69 -0.06 13.68
C ARG A 153 -8.45 -0.91 13.70
N ALA A 154 -7.28 -0.31 13.54
CA ALA A 154 -6.04 -1.04 13.36
C ALA A 154 -4.89 -0.45 14.18
N LYS A 155 -3.90 -1.28 14.48
CA LYS A 155 -2.61 -0.77 14.95
C LYS A 155 -1.99 0.06 13.84
N TYR A 156 -1.60 1.27 14.17
CA TYR A 156 -0.96 2.21 13.24
C TYR A 156 0.54 2.33 13.49
N ILE A 157 1.31 2.32 12.42
CA ILE A 157 2.73 2.65 12.42
C ILE A 157 2.98 3.80 11.44
N ASN A 158 3.58 4.88 11.93
CA ASN A 158 4.01 5.97 11.07
C ASN A 158 5.18 5.52 10.19
N LEU A 159 5.07 5.71 8.88
CA LEU A 159 6.09 5.35 7.89
C LEU A 159 7.48 5.95 8.23
N SER A 160 7.51 7.14 8.82
CA SER A 160 8.76 7.79 9.24
C SER A 160 9.55 7.00 10.30
N LYS A 161 8.89 6.11 11.07
CA LYS A 161 9.59 5.29 12.09
C LYS A 161 10.50 4.23 11.50
N ILE A 162 10.27 3.87 10.23
CA ILE A 162 11.10 2.90 9.52
C ILE A 162 11.97 3.54 8.42
N LYS A 163 12.00 4.88 8.36
CA LYS A 163 12.73 5.66 7.34
C LYS A 163 14.16 5.21 7.14
N GLU A 164 14.92 5.03 8.21
CA GLU A 164 16.35 4.67 8.15
C GLU A 164 16.61 3.36 7.41
N PHE A 165 15.64 2.44 7.41
CA PHE A 165 15.75 1.15 6.75
C PHE A 165 15.30 1.17 5.28
N ILE A 166 14.48 2.15 4.88
CA ILE A 166 13.77 2.13 3.60
C ILE A 166 13.99 3.37 2.73
N VAL A 167 14.78 4.34 3.19
CA VAL A 167 15.01 5.58 2.43
C VAL A 167 15.88 5.32 1.19
N PHE A 168 15.48 5.93 0.07
CA PHE A 168 16.23 5.90 -1.18
C PHE A 168 17.48 6.78 -1.08
N GLY A 169 18.61 6.32 -1.60
CA GLY A 169 19.82 7.14 -1.78
C GLY A 169 20.77 7.25 -0.56
N LYS A 170 20.66 6.34 0.43
CA LYS A 170 21.69 6.14 1.46
C LYS A 170 22.44 4.83 1.27
#